data_8cbbeaa3fefc90909dce33f741ca75c2
#
_entry.id   8cbbeaa3fefc90909dce33f741ca75c2
#
_cell.length_a   1.000
_cell.length_b   1.000
_cell.length_c   1.000
_cell.angle_alpha   90.00
_cell.angle_beta   90.00
_cell.angle_gamma   90.00
#
_symmetry.space_group_name_H-M   'P 1'
#
loop_
_entity.id
_entity.type
_entity.pdbx_description
1 polymer ?
#
loop_
_entity_poly.entity_id
_entity_poly.type
_entity_poly.pdbx_seq_one_letter_code
_entity_poly.pdbx_strand_id
1 'polypeptide(L)'
;MSITPNVLATRYATKDMVAIFDPINKIINERKFWITILKLQQKAGLPITDSDVNAYERVVERVDLDSIDKREIKTRHDVKARIEEFNSLAGVEKLHIGLTSRDLTENIELIQIRAGLELIEYRLLQTLFLLSEKISKYEKIYMVGRSHNVAAQVTTLGKRFASCAEELLFAHTALKELIARMPLRGIKGPVGTSQDALDVMGKDFTNLEKSIAEEFGFENIWTSVGQIYPRSVDFQVVSKLLQIASAPSSMATTIRLMAGAGLVSEGFKADQVGSSAMPHKMNSRSSERINGMMVLLRGYNTMAANLAGDQWNEGDVSCSVVRRVVIPDSFYVLDGLLHTFMTILNEFVAFEERIETELNENLPFLATTKILMECVKVGMGREAAHEMIKKHSTTSKPGDFFIALANEKSFPLSVLQLNSLIQDTSSFSGLAVEQTQAVKNLIQKVIKGKISKVEIDYLR
;
A
#
# COMPACT_ATOMS: atom_id res chain seq x y z
N MET A 1 -2.61 31.80 16.15
CA MET A 1 -1.77 30.73 16.70
C MET A 1 -1.07 30.04 15.53
N SER A 2 0.22 29.66 15.66
CA SER A 2 0.84 28.84 14.64
C SER A 2 0.17 27.45 14.67
N ILE A 3 -0.40 27.03 13.55
CA ILE A 3 -0.97 25.68 13.42
C ILE A 3 0.19 24.71 13.27
N THR A 4 0.27 23.70 14.15
CA THR A 4 1.23 22.61 13.98
C THR A 4 0.75 21.72 12.83
N PRO A 5 1.50 21.63 11.73
CA PRO A 5 1.07 20.85 10.58
C PRO A 5 1.13 19.34 10.87
N ASN A 6 0.27 18.56 10.21
CA ASN A 6 0.36 17.11 10.21
C ASN A 6 1.69 16.68 9.55
N VAL A 7 2.55 16.00 10.31
CA VAL A 7 3.87 15.58 9.85
C VAL A 7 3.82 14.57 8.70
N LEU A 8 2.80 13.71 8.67
CA LEU A 8 2.64 12.72 7.60
C LEU A 8 2.30 13.42 6.28
N ALA A 9 1.32 14.34 6.31
CA ALA A 9 0.93 15.12 5.15
C ALA A 9 2.06 16.01 4.62
N THR A 10 2.82 16.68 5.51
CA THR A 10 3.80 17.69 5.10
C THR A 10 5.17 17.11 4.74
N ARG A 11 5.50 15.90 5.21
CA ARG A 11 6.84 15.33 5.05
C ARG A 11 6.89 14.05 4.24
N TYR A 12 5.83 13.24 4.24
CA TYR A 12 5.88 11.89 3.72
C TYR A 12 4.85 11.58 2.62
N ALA A 13 3.70 12.22 2.63
CA ALA A 13 2.69 12.02 1.59
C ALA A 13 2.96 12.89 0.35
N THR A 14 2.48 12.43 -0.80
CA THR A 14 2.50 13.21 -2.04
C THR A 14 1.43 14.30 -2.00
N LYS A 15 1.60 15.35 -2.83
CA LYS A 15 0.63 16.43 -2.94
C LYS A 15 -0.75 15.93 -3.38
N ASP A 16 -0.79 14.93 -4.27
CA ASP A 16 -2.03 14.33 -4.76
C ASP A 16 -2.82 13.68 -3.62
N MET A 17 -2.14 12.90 -2.76
CA MET A 17 -2.78 12.26 -1.62
C MET A 17 -3.23 13.29 -0.57
N VAL A 18 -2.42 14.30 -0.32
CA VAL A 18 -2.78 15.41 0.60
C VAL A 18 -4.02 16.13 0.10
N ALA A 19 -4.12 16.41 -1.22
CA ALA A 19 -5.25 17.09 -1.82
C ALA A 19 -6.59 16.35 -1.60
N ILE A 20 -6.59 15.02 -1.56
CA ILE A 20 -7.82 14.23 -1.33
C ILE A 20 -8.42 14.52 0.05
N PHE A 21 -7.59 14.68 1.08
CA PHE A 21 -8.05 14.90 2.46
C PHE A 21 -7.87 16.34 2.94
N ASP A 22 -7.49 17.27 2.04
CA ASP A 22 -7.35 18.69 2.36
C ASP A 22 -8.70 19.28 2.79
N PRO A 23 -8.74 20.10 3.87
CA PRO A 23 -9.99 20.67 4.39
C PRO A 23 -10.74 21.53 3.37
N ILE A 24 -10.04 22.30 2.53
CA ILE A 24 -10.68 23.14 1.51
C ILE A 24 -11.30 22.24 0.44
N ASN A 25 -10.57 21.25 -0.05
CA ASN A 25 -11.07 20.32 -1.05
C ASN A 25 -12.24 19.48 -0.52
N LYS A 26 -12.22 19.11 0.76
CA LYS A 26 -13.36 18.46 1.41
C LYS A 26 -14.62 19.36 1.34
N ILE A 27 -14.50 20.64 1.69
CA ILE A 27 -15.61 21.60 1.63
C ILE A 27 -16.08 21.80 0.19
N ILE A 28 -15.19 21.87 -0.77
CA ILE A 28 -15.57 21.95 -2.20
C ILE A 28 -16.38 20.72 -2.63
N ASN A 29 -15.97 19.53 -2.20
CA ASN A 29 -16.71 18.29 -2.47
C ASN A 29 -18.09 18.27 -1.79
N GLU A 30 -18.19 18.75 -0.56
CA GLU A 30 -19.47 18.95 0.15
C GLU A 30 -20.40 19.88 -0.63
N ARG A 31 -19.89 20.98 -1.17
CA ARG A 31 -20.64 21.93 -1.99
C ARG A 31 -21.10 21.34 -3.32
N LYS A 32 -20.24 20.60 -4.00
CA LYS A 32 -20.60 19.85 -5.21
C LYS A 32 -21.71 18.84 -4.94
N PHE A 33 -21.63 18.13 -3.82
CA PHE A 33 -22.65 17.19 -3.39
C PHE A 33 -24.01 17.90 -3.13
N TRP A 34 -24.00 19.04 -2.43
CA TRP A 34 -25.20 19.85 -2.25
C TRP A 34 -25.78 20.37 -3.56
N ILE A 35 -24.94 20.85 -4.49
CA ILE A 35 -25.38 21.34 -5.80
C ILE A 35 -26.03 20.20 -6.61
N THR A 36 -25.45 19.01 -6.57
CA THR A 36 -26.04 17.82 -7.23
C THR A 36 -27.42 17.52 -6.68
N ILE A 37 -27.59 17.51 -5.35
CA ILE A 37 -28.90 17.32 -4.70
C ILE A 37 -29.85 18.45 -5.09
N LEU A 38 -29.41 19.69 -5.05
CA LEU A 38 -30.23 20.86 -5.39
C LEU A 38 -30.79 20.76 -6.82
N LYS A 39 -29.97 20.36 -7.80
CA LYS A 39 -30.39 20.12 -9.18
C LYS A 39 -31.42 18.98 -9.30
N LEU A 40 -31.26 17.93 -8.53
CA LEU A 40 -32.19 16.81 -8.52
C LEU A 40 -33.52 17.19 -7.86
N GLN A 41 -33.49 17.97 -6.77
CA GLN A 41 -34.67 18.53 -6.11
C GLN A 41 -35.43 19.49 -7.04
N GLN A 42 -34.73 20.33 -7.81
CA GLN A 42 -35.31 21.17 -8.83
C GLN A 42 -36.07 20.36 -9.89
N LYS A 43 -35.42 19.30 -10.42
CA LYS A 43 -36.05 18.39 -11.40
C LYS A 43 -37.29 17.68 -10.86
N ALA A 44 -37.32 17.41 -9.56
CA ALA A 44 -38.48 16.83 -8.87
C ALA A 44 -39.60 17.87 -8.58
N GLY A 45 -39.44 19.11 -8.98
CA GLY A 45 -40.49 20.16 -8.88
C GLY A 45 -40.44 21.00 -7.62
N LEU A 46 -39.37 20.93 -6.80
CA LEU A 46 -39.21 21.86 -5.69
C LEU A 46 -39.03 23.30 -6.22
N PRO A 47 -39.39 24.32 -5.41
CA PRO A 47 -39.29 25.73 -5.83
C PRO A 47 -37.84 26.24 -5.80
N ILE A 48 -37.02 25.65 -6.65
CA ILE A 48 -35.61 25.97 -6.89
C ILE A 48 -35.48 26.41 -8.32
N THR A 49 -34.94 27.59 -8.57
CA THR A 49 -34.76 28.16 -9.90
C THR A 49 -33.36 27.91 -10.43
N ASP A 50 -33.18 28.04 -11.78
CA ASP A 50 -31.84 28.02 -12.39
C ASP A 50 -30.93 29.11 -11.81
N SER A 51 -31.53 30.26 -11.44
CA SER A 51 -30.78 31.34 -10.79
C SER A 51 -30.23 30.94 -9.43
N ASP A 52 -30.97 30.14 -8.63
CA ASP A 52 -30.53 29.63 -7.34
C ASP A 52 -29.36 28.66 -7.52
N VAL A 53 -29.47 27.69 -8.44
CA VAL A 53 -28.41 26.73 -8.75
C VAL A 53 -27.13 27.46 -9.22
N ASN A 54 -27.28 28.37 -10.18
CA ASN A 54 -26.17 29.16 -10.71
C ASN A 54 -25.50 30.05 -9.64
N ALA A 55 -26.24 30.50 -8.64
CA ALA A 55 -25.69 31.30 -7.55
C ALA A 55 -24.69 30.48 -6.71
N TYR A 56 -25.00 29.21 -6.41
CA TYR A 56 -24.09 28.31 -5.71
C TYR A 56 -22.91 27.87 -6.58
N GLU A 57 -23.13 27.53 -7.85
CA GLU A 57 -22.06 27.11 -8.77
C GLU A 57 -20.98 28.18 -8.94
N ARG A 58 -21.35 29.46 -9.02
CA ARG A 58 -20.39 30.58 -9.15
C ARG A 58 -19.43 30.72 -7.98
N VAL A 59 -19.81 30.22 -6.80
CA VAL A 59 -19.03 30.38 -5.56
C VAL A 59 -18.55 29.03 -4.98
N VAL A 60 -18.71 27.93 -5.71
CA VAL A 60 -18.40 26.57 -5.21
C VAL A 60 -16.96 26.45 -4.70
N GLU A 61 -16.00 27.09 -5.35
CA GLU A 61 -14.57 27.02 -4.99
C GLU A 61 -14.12 28.15 -4.03
N ARG A 62 -14.98 29.12 -3.74
CA ARG A 62 -14.67 30.26 -2.84
C ARG A 62 -14.90 29.88 -1.38
N VAL A 63 -13.98 29.11 -0.78
CA VAL A 63 -14.09 28.72 0.64
C VAL A 63 -13.48 29.78 1.55
N ASP A 64 -14.27 30.30 2.49
CA ASP A 64 -13.83 31.23 3.55
C ASP A 64 -13.76 30.48 4.89
N LEU A 65 -12.60 29.86 5.18
CA LEU A 65 -12.36 29.10 6.40
C LEU A 65 -12.54 29.96 7.66
N ASP A 66 -12.10 31.24 7.63
CA ASP A 66 -12.24 32.13 8.78
C ASP A 66 -13.73 32.41 9.11
N SER A 67 -14.56 32.55 8.07
CA SER A 67 -15.99 32.71 8.21
C SER A 67 -16.65 31.44 8.76
N ILE A 68 -16.24 30.27 8.27
CA ILE A 68 -16.72 28.97 8.76
C ILE A 68 -16.37 28.81 10.24
N ASP A 69 -15.11 29.03 10.63
CA ASP A 69 -14.65 28.89 12.01
C ASP A 69 -15.42 29.81 12.97
N LYS A 70 -15.63 31.08 12.60
CA LYS A 70 -16.43 32.03 13.40
C LYS A 70 -17.88 31.55 13.59
N ARG A 71 -18.47 30.97 12.55
CA ARG A 71 -19.84 30.42 12.61
C ARG A 71 -19.88 29.14 13.45
N GLU A 72 -18.88 28.26 13.32
CA GLU A 72 -18.79 27.00 14.08
C GLU A 72 -18.62 27.27 15.57
N ILE A 73 -17.78 28.22 15.97
CA ILE A 73 -17.64 28.65 17.37
C ILE A 73 -18.99 29.07 17.96
N LYS A 74 -19.82 29.77 17.18
CA LYS A 74 -21.15 30.23 17.60
C LYS A 74 -22.19 29.11 17.62
N THR A 75 -22.26 28.34 16.56
CA THR A 75 -23.28 27.30 16.36
C THR A 75 -22.94 25.99 17.05
N ARG A 76 -21.65 25.75 17.35
CA ARG A 76 -21.10 24.48 17.84
C ARG A 76 -21.45 23.30 16.94
N HIS A 77 -21.56 23.57 15.61
CA HIS A 77 -21.96 22.59 14.63
C HIS A 77 -21.30 22.88 13.28
N ASP A 78 -20.39 22.02 12.88
CA ASP A 78 -19.53 22.16 11.71
C ASP A 78 -20.32 22.25 10.38
N VAL A 79 -21.26 21.32 10.13
CA VAL A 79 -22.07 21.33 8.90
C VAL A 79 -22.96 22.58 8.83
N LYS A 80 -23.56 22.99 9.95
CA LYS A 80 -24.37 24.23 10.00
C LYS A 80 -23.54 25.46 9.63
N ALA A 81 -22.32 25.56 10.13
CA ALA A 81 -21.42 26.65 9.82
C ALA A 81 -21.09 26.71 8.32
N ARG A 82 -20.85 25.54 7.68
CA ARG A 82 -20.57 25.43 6.24
C ARG A 82 -21.81 25.77 5.38
N ILE A 83 -23.01 25.37 5.80
CA ILE A 83 -24.26 25.75 5.13
C ILE A 83 -24.44 27.28 5.16
N GLU A 84 -24.29 27.89 6.33
CA GLU A 84 -24.49 29.34 6.50
C GLU A 84 -23.46 30.16 5.72
N GLU A 85 -22.20 29.69 5.67
CA GLU A 85 -21.16 30.36 4.89
C GLU A 85 -21.44 30.25 3.40
N PHE A 86 -21.81 29.06 2.89
CA PHE A 86 -22.10 28.86 1.48
C PHE A 86 -23.36 29.61 1.02
N ASN A 87 -24.42 29.63 1.82
CA ASN A 87 -25.62 30.48 1.60
C ASN A 87 -25.24 31.95 1.54
N SER A 88 -24.40 32.41 2.45
CA SER A 88 -23.97 33.82 2.51
C SER A 88 -23.16 34.21 1.26
N LEU A 89 -22.30 33.34 0.74
CA LEU A 89 -21.56 33.58 -0.49
C LEU A 89 -22.43 33.55 -1.75
N ALA A 90 -23.42 32.66 -1.79
CA ALA A 90 -24.37 32.54 -2.90
C ALA A 90 -25.44 33.62 -2.87
N GLY A 91 -25.75 34.19 -1.72
CA GLY A 91 -26.84 35.17 -1.54
C GLY A 91 -28.24 34.54 -1.57
N VAL A 92 -28.36 33.23 -1.43
CA VAL A 92 -29.62 32.47 -1.40
C VAL A 92 -29.57 31.36 -0.35
N GLU A 93 -30.76 30.91 0.12
CA GLU A 93 -30.89 29.86 1.13
C GLU A 93 -31.78 28.71 0.60
N LYS A 94 -31.17 27.76 -0.09
CA LYS A 94 -31.86 26.61 -0.72
C LYS A 94 -31.20 25.26 -0.41
N LEU A 95 -30.15 25.22 0.41
CA LEU A 95 -29.40 23.99 0.67
C LEU A 95 -29.98 23.15 1.79
N HIS A 96 -29.61 21.87 1.78
CA HIS A 96 -29.81 20.92 2.88
C HIS A 96 -31.27 20.61 3.22
N ILE A 97 -32.18 20.79 2.26
CA ILE A 97 -33.63 20.52 2.44
C ILE A 97 -33.81 18.99 2.47
N GLY A 98 -34.49 18.50 3.52
CA GLY A 98 -34.74 17.06 3.72
C GLY A 98 -33.50 16.23 4.04
N LEU A 99 -32.40 16.84 4.49
CA LEU A 99 -31.13 16.19 4.81
C LEU A 99 -30.74 16.36 6.27
N THR A 100 -29.99 15.40 6.78
CA THR A 100 -29.23 15.55 8.03
C THR A 100 -27.73 15.73 7.75
N SER A 101 -26.98 16.22 8.72
CA SER A 101 -25.53 16.43 8.58
C SER A 101 -24.76 15.16 8.13
N ARG A 102 -25.24 13.99 8.53
CA ARG A 102 -24.62 12.70 8.15
C ARG A 102 -24.93 12.27 6.72
N ASP A 103 -26.02 12.76 6.11
CA ASP A 103 -26.25 12.57 4.67
C ASP A 103 -25.18 13.25 3.82
N LEU A 104 -24.57 14.31 4.35
CA LEU A 104 -23.42 14.95 3.73
C LEU A 104 -22.11 14.24 4.11
N THR A 105 -21.76 14.25 5.40
CA THR A 105 -20.40 13.90 5.85
C THR A 105 -20.04 12.44 5.59
N GLU A 106 -20.97 11.49 5.77
CA GLU A 106 -20.70 10.07 5.54
C GLU A 106 -20.47 9.76 4.05
N ASN A 107 -21.22 10.42 3.16
CA ASN A 107 -21.02 10.25 1.72
C ASN A 107 -19.71 10.89 1.25
N ILE A 108 -19.39 12.10 1.71
CA ILE A 108 -18.14 12.77 1.34
C ILE A 108 -16.91 11.98 1.83
N GLU A 109 -16.97 11.43 3.03
CA GLU A 109 -15.87 10.59 3.54
C GLU A 109 -15.69 9.31 2.72
N LEU A 110 -16.76 8.67 2.26
CA LEU A 110 -16.66 7.52 1.33
C LEU A 110 -16.10 7.93 -0.04
N ILE A 111 -16.46 9.09 -0.55
CA ILE A 111 -15.90 9.64 -1.79
C ILE A 111 -14.39 9.88 -1.64
N GLN A 112 -13.94 10.48 -0.52
CA GLN A 112 -12.52 10.69 -0.26
C GLN A 112 -11.76 9.36 -0.08
N ILE A 113 -12.32 8.40 0.66
CA ILE A 113 -11.74 7.06 0.82
C ILE A 113 -11.58 6.38 -0.52
N ARG A 114 -12.60 6.40 -1.38
CA ARG A 114 -12.53 5.79 -2.71
C ARG A 114 -11.45 6.44 -3.58
N ALA A 115 -11.41 7.77 -3.63
CA ALA A 115 -10.37 8.49 -4.36
C ALA A 115 -8.96 8.15 -3.83
N GLY A 116 -8.81 8.02 -2.51
CA GLY A 116 -7.56 7.57 -1.89
C GLY A 116 -7.18 6.15 -2.31
N LEU A 117 -8.13 5.21 -2.33
CA LEU A 117 -7.89 3.83 -2.76
C LEU A 117 -7.51 3.74 -4.25
N GLU A 118 -8.15 4.53 -5.11
CA GLU A 118 -7.83 4.62 -6.55
C GLU A 118 -6.42 5.18 -6.78
N LEU A 119 -6.01 6.20 -6.02
CA LEU A 119 -4.64 6.71 -6.07
C LEU A 119 -3.63 5.66 -5.55
N ILE A 120 -3.95 4.93 -4.49
CA ILE A 120 -3.12 3.83 -4.00
C ILE A 120 -3.03 2.71 -5.04
N GLU A 121 -4.11 2.35 -5.73
CA GLU A 121 -4.05 1.39 -6.85
C GLU A 121 -3.07 1.86 -7.92
N TYR A 122 -3.12 3.12 -8.30
CA TYR A 122 -2.18 3.70 -9.27
C TYR A 122 -0.73 3.61 -8.79
N ARG A 123 -0.42 3.97 -7.54
CA ARG A 123 0.93 3.85 -6.94
C ARG A 123 1.41 2.39 -6.88
N LEU A 124 0.51 1.47 -6.60
CA LEU A 124 0.81 0.03 -6.58
C LEU A 124 1.19 -0.48 -7.98
N LEU A 125 0.47 -0.05 -9.03
CA LEU A 125 0.80 -0.39 -10.41
C LEU A 125 2.16 0.18 -10.82
N GLN A 126 2.51 1.41 -10.42
CA GLN A 126 3.84 2.00 -10.62
C GLN A 126 4.93 1.18 -9.91
N THR A 127 4.67 0.77 -8.67
CA THR A 127 5.58 -0.09 -7.90
C THR A 127 5.82 -1.43 -8.58
N LEU A 128 4.76 -2.08 -9.07
CA LEU A 128 4.85 -3.33 -9.84
C LEU A 128 5.64 -3.16 -11.14
N PHE A 129 5.49 -2.04 -11.84
CA PHE A 129 6.28 -1.71 -13.03
C PHE A 129 7.79 -1.69 -12.70
N LEU A 130 8.21 -0.94 -11.67
CA LEU A 130 9.61 -0.86 -11.25
C LEU A 130 10.14 -2.22 -10.75
N LEU A 131 9.32 -2.99 -10.05
CA LEU A 131 9.68 -4.37 -9.67
C LEU A 131 9.92 -5.24 -10.90
N SER A 132 9.12 -5.13 -11.98
CA SER A 132 9.33 -5.90 -13.20
C SER A 132 10.66 -5.58 -13.89
N GLU A 133 11.12 -4.32 -13.78
CA GLU A 133 12.45 -3.93 -14.28
C GLU A 133 13.58 -4.57 -13.45
N LYS A 134 13.46 -4.54 -12.11
CA LYS A 134 14.45 -5.18 -11.21
C LYS A 134 14.46 -6.70 -11.36
N ILE A 135 13.30 -7.32 -11.50
CA ILE A 135 13.15 -8.74 -11.81
C ILE A 135 13.93 -9.09 -13.07
N SER A 136 13.74 -8.32 -14.15
CA SER A 136 14.44 -8.56 -15.44
C SER A 136 15.94 -8.33 -15.34
N LYS A 137 16.35 -7.28 -14.65
CA LYS A 137 17.78 -6.94 -14.50
C LYS A 137 18.55 -8.00 -13.72
N TYR A 138 17.93 -8.58 -12.70
CA TYR A 138 18.61 -9.44 -11.73
C TYR A 138 18.17 -10.91 -11.78
N GLU A 139 17.43 -11.34 -12.81
CA GLU A 139 16.91 -12.71 -12.93
C GLU A 139 18.00 -13.81 -12.88
N LYS A 140 19.21 -13.50 -13.35
CA LYS A 140 20.36 -14.41 -13.41
C LYS A 140 21.49 -14.06 -12.46
N ILE A 141 21.29 -13.14 -11.53
CA ILE A 141 22.25 -12.86 -10.47
C ILE A 141 22.06 -13.91 -9.38
N TYR A 142 22.81 -14.99 -9.47
CA TYR A 142 22.79 -16.09 -8.50
C TYR A 142 23.40 -15.65 -7.18
N MET A 143 22.78 -16.03 -6.08
CA MET A 143 23.22 -15.64 -4.75
C MET A 143 22.86 -16.68 -3.70
N VAL A 144 23.45 -16.53 -2.51
CA VAL A 144 23.11 -17.37 -1.36
C VAL A 144 21.68 -17.11 -0.91
N GLY A 145 20.81 -18.10 -1.07
CA GLY A 145 19.50 -18.14 -0.47
C GLY A 145 19.59 -18.49 1.01
N ARG A 146 18.84 -17.76 1.83
CA ARG A 146 18.87 -17.88 3.30
C ARG A 146 17.49 -18.22 3.84
N SER A 147 17.43 -19.25 4.67
CA SER A 147 16.29 -19.50 5.55
C SER A 147 16.74 -19.36 7.00
N HIS A 148 15.90 -18.83 7.89
CA HIS A 148 16.32 -18.46 9.25
C HIS A 148 17.56 -17.55 9.31
N ASN A 149 17.79 -16.77 8.25
CA ASN A 149 18.97 -15.94 8.00
C ASN A 149 20.31 -16.73 7.86
N VAL A 150 20.25 -18.04 7.69
CA VAL A 150 21.40 -18.92 7.47
C VAL A 150 21.44 -19.37 6.02
N ALA A 151 22.64 -19.49 5.44
CA ALA A 151 22.87 -20.00 4.08
C ALA A 151 22.22 -21.39 3.92
N ALA A 152 21.37 -21.56 2.91
CA ALA A 152 20.59 -22.78 2.71
C ALA A 152 20.74 -23.39 1.32
N GLN A 153 20.42 -22.64 0.27
CA GLN A 153 20.50 -23.05 -1.14
C GLN A 153 20.80 -21.86 -2.05
N VAL A 154 21.04 -22.09 -3.32
CA VAL A 154 21.19 -21.03 -4.31
C VAL A 154 19.83 -20.49 -4.72
N THR A 155 19.73 -19.18 -4.86
CA THR A 155 18.59 -18.48 -5.43
C THR A 155 19.08 -17.38 -6.38
N THR A 156 18.17 -16.53 -6.91
CA THR A 156 18.57 -15.33 -7.65
C THR A 156 18.07 -14.06 -6.96
N LEU A 157 18.77 -12.96 -7.18
CA LEU A 157 18.32 -11.65 -6.69
C LEU A 157 16.98 -11.25 -7.33
N GLY A 158 16.79 -11.59 -8.62
CA GLY A 158 15.51 -11.39 -9.31
C GLY A 158 14.38 -12.14 -8.64
N LYS A 159 14.62 -13.36 -8.12
CA LYS A 159 13.62 -14.14 -7.38
C LYS A 159 13.18 -13.46 -6.09
N ARG A 160 14.06 -12.75 -5.38
CA ARG A 160 13.68 -11.95 -4.19
C ARG A 160 12.71 -10.83 -4.55
N PHE A 161 12.97 -10.10 -5.64
CA PHE A 161 12.04 -9.09 -6.15
C PHE A 161 10.73 -9.70 -6.65
N ALA A 162 10.79 -10.86 -7.31
CA ALA A 162 9.59 -11.56 -7.79
C ALA A 162 8.69 -11.99 -6.63
N SER A 163 9.24 -12.48 -5.53
CA SER A 163 8.44 -12.85 -4.34
C SER A 163 7.72 -11.64 -3.71
N CYS A 164 8.38 -10.49 -3.65
CA CYS A 164 7.75 -9.23 -3.22
C CYS A 164 6.61 -8.81 -4.18
N ALA A 165 6.86 -8.91 -5.48
CA ALA A 165 5.88 -8.54 -6.49
C ALA A 165 4.64 -9.46 -6.48
N GLU A 166 4.81 -10.75 -6.26
CA GLU A 166 3.71 -11.72 -6.20
C GLU A 166 2.78 -11.43 -5.01
N GLU A 167 3.31 -11.09 -3.84
CA GLU A 167 2.53 -10.65 -2.69
C GLU A 167 1.77 -9.35 -2.99
N LEU A 168 2.39 -8.39 -3.70
CA LEU A 168 1.71 -7.16 -4.12
C LEU A 168 0.62 -7.42 -5.18
N LEU A 169 0.79 -8.36 -6.10
CA LEU A 169 -0.25 -8.77 -7.04
C LEU A 169 -1.47 -9.36 -6.33
N PHE A 170 -1.25 -10.16 -5.29
CA PHE A 170 -2.31 -10.68 -4.44
C PHE A 170 -3.06 -9.54 -3.72
N ALA A 171 -2.32 -8.57 -3.15
CA ALA A 171 -2.90 -7.41 -2.50
C ALA A 171 -3.66 -6.50 -3.49
N HIS A 172 -3.17 -6.34 -4.72
CA HIS A 172 -3.82 -5.58 -5.78
C HIS A 172 -5.20 -6.15 -6.14
N THR A 173 -5.32 -7.47 -6.27
CA THR A 173 -6.61 -8.12 -6.55
C THR A 173 -7.62 -7.78 -5.45
N ALA A 174 -7.22 -7.90 -4.19
CA ALA A 174 -8.09 -7.60 -3.05
C ALA A 174 -8.44 -6.10 -2.94
N LEU A 175 -7.55 -5.19 -3.36
CA LEU A 175 -7.83 -3.76 -3.42
C LEU A 175 -8.87 -3.44 -4.50
N LYS A 176 -8.74 -4.01 -5.69
CA LYS A 176 -9.72 -3.82 -6.78
C LYS A 176 -11.12 -4.31 -6.39
N GLU A 177 -11.20 -5.46 -5.76
CA GLU A 177 -12.47 -5.98 -5.25
C GLU A 177 -13.11 -5.04 -4.23
N LEU A 178 -12.30 -4.45 -3.34
CA LEU A 178 -12.79 -3.47 -2.36
C LEU A 178 -13.33 -2.22 -3.05
N ILE A 179 -12.59 -1.64 -4.00
CA ILE A 179 -13.01 -0.44 -4.75
C ILE A 179 -14.33 -0.72 -5.50
N ALA A 180 -14.41 -1.83 -6.23
CA ALA A 180 -15.56 -2.18 -7.05
C ALA A 180 -16.86 -2.37 -6.25
N ARG A 181 -16.78 -2.93 -5.04
CA ARG A 181 -17.96 -3.20 -4.21
C ARG A 181 -18.29 -2.13 -3.18
N MET A 182 -17.46 -1.06 -3.08
CA MET A 182 -17.67 0.00 -2.09
C MET A 182 -18.96 0.77 -2.36
N PRO A 183 -19.94 0.76 -1.44
CA PRO A 183 -21.20 1.48 -1.64
C PRO A 183 -21.10 2.91 -1.11
N LEU A 184 -21.87 3.81 -1.71
CA LEU A 184 -22.21 5.09 -1.12
C LEU A 184 -23.19 4.88 0.05
N ARG A 185 -23.16 5.74 1.07
CA ARG A 185 -24.16 5.62 2.15
C ARG A 185 -25.58 5.91 1.66
N GLY A 186 -25.73 6.87 0.76
CA GLY A 186 -27.03 7.36 0.32
C GLY A 186 -27.62 8.42 1.29
N ILE A 187 -28.85 8.80 1.05
CA ILE A 187 -29.61 9.80 1.83
C ILE A 187 -30.56 9.06 2.78
N LYS A 188 -30.09 8.77 3.98
CA LYS A 188 -30.80 7.91 4.94
C LYS A 188 -31.44 8.67 6.11
N GLY A 189 -31.12 9.95 6.26
CA GLY A 189 -31.62 10.74 7.39
C GLY A 189 -31.00 10.35 8.74
N PRO A 190 -31.57 10.85 9.84
CA PRO A 190 -30.98 10.71 11.18
C PRO A 190 -31.04 9.30 11.77
N VAL A 191 -31.94 8.44 11.29
CA VAL A 191 -32.16 7.07 11.82
C VAL A 191 -32.21 6.00 10.72
N GLY A 192 -31.87 6.35 9.48
CA GLY A 192 -31.78 5.39 8.39
C GLY A 192 -33.05 5.14 7.59
N THR A 193 -34.15 5.87 7.87
CA THR A 193 -35.48 5.67 7.25
C THR A 193 -35.73 6.54 6.03
N SER A 194 -34.87 7.52 5.76
CA SER A 194 -35.00 8.52 4.69
C SER A 194 -36.28 9.36 4.76
N GLN A 195 -36.93 9.41 5.93
CA GLN A 195 -38.27 10.01 6.07
C GLN A 195 -38.35 11.45 5.55
N ASP A 196 -37.46 12.34 6.01
CA ASP A 196 -37.49 13.76 5.62
C ASP A 196 -37.28 13.95 4.10
N ALA A 197 -36.37 13.17 3.52
CA ALA A 197 -36.09 13.21 2.09
C ALA A 197 -37.29 12.67 1.26
N LEU A 198 -37.96 11.63 1.75
CA LEU A 198 -39.20 11.10 1.14
C LEU A 198 -40.33 12.09 1.21
N ASP A 199 -40.51 12.79 2.33
CA ASP A 199 -41.54 13.83 2.47
C ASP A 199 -41.31 15.01 1.50
N VAL A 200 -40.03 15.30 1.20
CA VAL A 200 -39.66 16.38 0.26
C VAL A 200 -39.73 15.91 -1.20
N MET A 201 -39.31 14.70 -1.53
CA MET A 201 -39.11 14.24 -2.91
C MET A 201 -40.21 13.27 -3.39
N GLY A 202 -40.95 12.65 -2.48
CA GLY A 202 -41.96 11.67 -2.84
C GLY A 202 -41.39 10.51 -3.69
N LYS A 203 -42.02 10.25 -4.83
CA LYS A 203 -41.66 9.16 -5.73
C LYS A 203 -40.27 9.31 -6.38
N ASP A 204 -39.76 10.53 -6.47
CA ASP A 204 -38.47 10.82 -7.10
C ASP A 204 -37.26 10.53 -6.22
N PHE A 205 -37.49 10.17 -4.95
CA PHE A 205 -36.41 9.86 -4.00
C PHE A 205 -35.48 8.73 -4.46
N THR A 206 -36.03 7.64 -4.99
CA THR A 206 -35.21 6.50 -5.48
C THR A 206 -34.30 6.92 -6.63
N ASN A 207 -34.80 7.79 -7.52
CA ASN A 207 -34.01 8.36 -8.62
C ASN A 207 -32.94 9.31 -8.09
N LEU A 208 -33.22 10.06 -7.01
CA LEU A 208 -32.26 10.93 -6.36
C LEU A 208 -31.02 10.15 -5.89
N GLU A 209 -31.20 9.11 -5.09
CA GLU A 209 -30.06 8.31 -4.58
C GLU A 209 -29.23 7.70 -5.71
N LYS A 210 -29.89 7.12 -6.72
CA LYS A 210 -29.22 6.54 -7.88
C LYS A 210 -28.41 7.58 -8.66
N SER A 211 -28.99 8.74 -8.93
CA SER A 211 -28.29 9.82 -9.66
C SER A 211 -27.12 10.38 -8.88
N ILE A 212 -27.20 10.48 -7.55
CA ILE A 212 -26.07 10.87 -6.70
C ILE A 212 -24.94 9.82 -6.80
N ALA A 213 -25.26 8.54 -6.68
CA ALA A 213 -24.26 7.48 -6.77
C ALA A 213 -23.55 7.49 -8.13
N GLU A 214 -24.30 7.62 -9.23
CA GLU A 214 -23.77 7.70 -10.59
C GLU A 214 -22.84 8.92 -10.78
N GLU A 215 -23.25 10.10 -10.30
CA GLU A 215 -22.46 11.34 -10.37
C GLU A 215 -21.11 11.22 -9.68
N PHE A 216 -21.06 10.54 -8.52
CA PHE A 216 -19.84 10.32 -7.76
C PHE A 216 -19.14 8.97 -8.04
N GLY A 217 -19.57 8.26 -9.10
CA GLY A 217 -18.92 7.07 -9.61
C GLY A 217 -19.13 5.81 -8.78
N PHE A 218 -20.18 5.72 -7.95
CA PHE A 218 -20.51 4.55 -7.16
C PHE A 218 -21.57 3.69 -7.86
N GLU A 219 -21.33 2.39 -7.95
CA GLU A 219 -22.30 1.43 -8.51
C GLU A 219 -23.32 0.97 -7.45
N ASN A 220 -22.95 1.06 -6.17
CA ASN A 220 -23.75 0.51 -5.08
C ASN A 220 -24.09 1.59 -4.05
N ILE A 221 -25.23 1.41 -3.41
CA ILE A 221 -25.71 2.24 -2.29
C ILE A 221 -26.12 1.31 -1.16
N TRP A 222 -25.83 1.66 0.09
CA TRP A 222 -26.31 0.92 1.25
C TRP A 222 -27.84 0.92 1.28
N THR A 223 -28.44 -0.26 1.40
CA THR A 223 -29.90 -0.40 1.47
C THR A 223 -30.41 -0.06 2.87
N SER A 224 -29.83 -0.66 3.91
CA SER A 224 -30.29 -0.53 5.28
C SER A 224 -29.12 -0.23 6.20
N VAL A 225 -28.94 1.05 6.51
CA VAL A 225 -27.98 1.55 7.50
C VAL A 225 -28.63 2.64 8.33
N GLY A 226 -28.12 2.87 9.51
CA GLY A 226 -28.57 3.95 10.38
C GLY A 226 -28.07 5.33 9.94
N GLN A 227 -27.82 6.20 10.93
CA GLN A 227 -27.26 7.53 10.71
C GLN A 227 -25.87 7.47 10.05
N ILE A 228 -25.10 6.43 10.35
CA ILE A 228 -23.73 6.21 9.84
C ILE A 228 -23.65 4.84 9.14
N TYR A 229 -22.72 4.71 8.21
CA TYR A 229 -22.40 3.41 7.62
C TYR A 229 -21.58 2.54 8.58
N PRO A 230 -21.59 1.18 8.45
CA PRO A 230 -20.88 0.28 9.36
C PRO A 230 -19.38 0.56 9.41
N ARG A 231 -18.81 0.77 10.59
CA ARG A 231 -17.36 1.08 10.77
C ARG A 231 -16.44 -0.10 10.45
N SER A 232 -17.00 -1.29 10.26
CA SER A 232 -16.27 -2.42 9.65
C SER A 232 -15.75 -2.11 8.24
N VAL A 233 -16.36 -1.16 7.51
CA VAL A 233 -15.84 -0.66 6.23
C VAL A 233 -14.51 0.07 6.44
N ASP A 234 -14.42 0.97 7.42
CA ASP A 234 -13.19 1.67 7.75
C ASP A 234 -12.07 0.69 8.14
N PHE A 235 -12.40 -0.31 8.97
CA PHE A 235 -11.47 -1.38 9.32
C PHE A 235 -11.00 -2.16 8.09
N GLN A 236 -11.91 -2.49 7.18
CA GLN A 236 -11.56 -3.18 5.94
C GLN A 236 -10.63 -2.35 5.06
N VAL A 237 -10.90 -1.04 4.92
CA VAL A 237 -10.05 -0.10 4.18
C VAL A 237 -8.64 -0.10 4.77
N VAL A 238 -8.49 0.19 6.06
CA VAL A 238 -7.17 0.28 6.71
C VAL A 238 -6.44 -1.06 6.69
N SER A 239 -7.15 -2.18 6.84
CA SER A 239 -6.57 -3.52 6.71
C SER A 239 -6.02 -3.79 5.31
N LYS A 240 -6.66 -3.27 4.23
CA LYS A 240 -6.14 -3.39 2.87
C LYS A 240 -4.90 -2.52 2.66
N LEU A 241 -4.88 -1.31 3.21
CA LEU A 241 -3.69 -0.46 3.19
C LEU A 241 -2.51 -1.15 3.92
N LEU A 242 -2.75 -1.75 5.08
CA LEU A 242 -1.76 -2.53 5.81
C LEU A 242 -1.26 -3.75 5.02
N GLN A 243 -2.16 -4.47 4.35
CA GLN A 243 -1.81 -5.63 3.51
C GLN A 243 -0.86 -5.22 2.37
N ILE A 244 -1.13 -4.11 1.69
CA ILE A 244 -0.26 -3.59 0.62
C ILE A 244 1.13 -3.23 1.15
N ALA A 245 1.22 -2.66 2.35
CA ALA A 245 2.49 -2.28 2.98
C ALA A 245 3.37 -3.47 3.37
N SER A 246 2.83 -4.68 3.47
CA SER A 246 3.50 -5.87 4.03
C SER A 246 4.70 -6.30 3.17
N ALA A 247 4.51 -6.47 1.87
CA ALA A 247 5.57 -6.87 0.94
C ALA A 247 6.72 -5.85 0.86
N PRO A 248 6.48 -4.52 0.67
CA PRO A 248 7.54 -3.51 0.73
C PRO A 248 8.29 -3.50 2.06
N SER A 249 7.60 -3.67 3.20
CA SER A 249 8.24 -3.71 4.52
C SER A 249 9.14 -4.92 4.69
N SER A 250 8.71 -6.11 4.25
CA SER A 250 9.52 -7.33 4.24
C SER A 250 10.75 -7.20 3.33
N MET A 251 10.54 -6.62 2.14
CA MET A 251 11.65 -6.38 1.20
C MET A 251 12.63 -5.35 1.73
N ALA A 252 12.17 -4.29 2.38
CA ALA A 252 13.02 -3.29 3.04
C ALA A 252 13.91 -3.93 4.13
N THR A 253 13.36 -4.84 4.93
CA THR A 253 14.14 -5.60 5.90
C THR A 253 15.20 -6.47 5.21
N THR A 254 14.84 -7.14 4.12
CA THR A 254 15.77 -7.96 3.32
C THR A 254 16.88 -7.10 2.70
N ILE A 255 16.57 -5.92 2.19
CA ILE A 255 17.56 -4.97 1.67
C ILE A 255 18.54 -4.54 2.76
N ARG A 256 18.03 -4.23 3.97
CA ARG A 256 18.89 -3.87 5.12
C ARG A 256 19.86 -4.99 5.50
N LEU A 257 19.39 -6.25 5.52
CA LEU A 257 20.24 -7.41 5.79
C LEU A 257 21.30 -7.59 4.69
N MET A 258 20.92 -7.48 3.42
CA MET A 258 21.85 -7.55 2.29
C MET A 258 22.87 -6.41 2.31
N ALA A 259 22.45 -5.19 2.62
CA ALA A 259 23.33 -4.03 2.74
C ALA A 259 24.32 -4.18 3.91
N GLY A 260 23.87 -4.73 5.04
CA GLY A 260 24.74 -5.07 6.17
C GLY A 260 25.83 -6.10 5.82
N ALA A 261 25.54 -7.01 4.89
CA ALA A 261 26.50 -7.98 4.33
C ALA A 261 27.34 -7.41 3.17
N GLY A 262 27.14 -6.15 2.78
CA GLY A 262 27.87 -5.51 1.69
C GLY A 262 27.50 -6.00 0.29
N LEU A 263 26.32 -6.59 0.12
CA LEU A 263 25.87 -7.18 -1.14
C LEU A 263 25.11 -6.19 -2.03
N VAL A 264 24.44 -5.21 -1.42
CA VAL A 264 23.59 -4.25 -2.12
C VAL A 264 23.62 -2.86 -1.44
N SER A 265 23.12 -1.86 -2.16
CA SER A 265 22.76 -0.53 -1.62
C SER A 265 21.37 -0.15 -2.08
N GLU A 266 20.62 0.59 -1.24
CA GLU A 266 19.33 1.20 -1.63
C GLU A 266 19.50 2.40 -2.59
N GLY A 267 20.75 2.70 -2.98
CA GLY A 267 21.13 3.83 -3.80
C GLY A 267 21.64 5.00 -2.99
N PHE A 268 22.55 5.75 -3.61
CA PHE A 268 23.10 7.01 -3.06
C PHE A 268 23.26 8.04 -4.17
N LYS A 269 22.72 9.23 -3.97
CA LYS A 269 22.97 10.37 -4.86
C LYS A 269 24.33 10.98 -4.54
N ALA A 270 24.96 11.64 -5.51
CA ALA A 270 26.28 12.25 -5.37
C ALA A 270 26.40 13.21 -4.18
N ASP A 271 25.32 13.95 -3.88
CA ASP A 271 25.27 14.91 -2.78
C ASP A 271 24.58 14.36 -1.51
N GLN A 272 24.27 13.09 -1.46
CA GLN A 272 23.58 12.48 -0.33
C GLN A 272 24.57 12.16 0.80
N VAL A 273 24.29 12.63 2.00
CA VAL A 273 25.07 12.32 3.21
C VAL A 273 24.50 11.08 3.87
N GLY A 274 25.25 9.97 3.81
CA GLY A 274 24.86 8.70 4.46
C GLY A 274 25.00 8.74 5.98
N SER A 275 26.03 9.43 6.47
CA SER A 275 26.32 9.63 7.89
C SER A 275 27.00 10.98 8.07
N SER A 276 26.58 11.76 9.07
CA SER A 276 27.21 13.04 9.41
C SER A 276 28.61 12.89 10.01
N ALA A 277 28.94 11.72 10.57
CA ALA A 277 30.19 11.44 11.25
C ALA A 277 31.14 10.53 10.44
N MET A 278 30.59 9.64 9.61
CA MET A 278 31.35 8.61 8.88
C MET A 278 31.02 8.69 7.38
N PRO A 279 31.80 9.41 6.56
CA PRO A 279 31.48 9.65 5.14
C PRO A 279 31.33 8.39 4.29
N HIS A 280 32.03 7.30 4.64
CA HIS A 280 31.97 5.99 3.93
C HIS A 280 30.73 5.15 4.27
N LYS A 281 29.94 5.55 5.30
CA LYS A 281 28.84 4.75 5.81
C LYS A 281 27.55 5.03 5.04
N MET A 282 27.16 4.09 4.18
CA MET A 282 25.93 4.13 3.40
C MET A 282 24.78 3.43 4.15
N ASN A 283 24.03 4.20 4.95
CA ASN A 283 22.91 3.67 5.74
C ASN A 283 21.67 3.45 4.89
N SER A 284 20.97 2.35 5.09
CA SER A 284 19.69 2.04 4.43
C SER A 284 18.50 2.79 5.08
N ARG A 285 18.58 4.14 5.10
CA ARG A 285 17.63 5.01 5.82
C ARG A 285 16.22 4.97 5.22
N SER A 286 16.10 4.80 3.92
CA SER A 286 14.80 4.70 3.24
C SER A 286 14.12 3.39 3.59
N SER A 287 14.86 2.29 3.64
CA SER A 287 14.35 0.99 4.09
C SER A 287 13.94 1.02 5.57
N GLU A 288 14.71 1.71 6.45
CA GLU A 288 14.33 1.93 7.84
C GLU A 288 13.03 2.74 7.97
N ARG A 289 12.87 3.78 7.14
CA ARG A 289 11.65 4.60 7.08
C ARG A 289 10.43 3.75 6.71
N ILE A 290 10.53 2.86 5.71
CA ILE A 290 9.45 1.94 5.33
C ILE A 290 9.03 1.07 6.53
N ASN A 291 10.00 0.48 7.25
CA ASN A 291 9.69 -0.33 8.44
C ASN A 291 9.02 0.51 9.55
N GLY A 292 9.43 1.77 9.75
CA GLY A 292 8.78 2.70 10.67
C GLY A 292 7.33 3.03 10.28
N MET A 293 7.08 3.29 8.99
CA MET A 293 5.74 3.54 8.46
C MET A 293 4.80 2.33 8.63
N MET A 294 5.33 1.11 8.49
CA MET A 294 4.58 -0.11 8.77
C MET A 294 4.10 -0.20 10.23
N VAL A 295 4.89 0.31 11.18
CA VAL A 295 4.47 0.36 12.61
C VAL A 295 3.28 1.29 12.78
N LEU A 296 3.28 2.46 12.13
CA LEU A 296 2.14 3.40 12.16
C LEU A 296 0.87 2.75 11.59
N LEU A 297 0.95 2.11 10.42
CA LEU A 297 -0.20 1.43 9.82
C LEU A 297 -0.76 0.31 10.71
N ARG A 298 0.09 -0.45 11.42
CA ARG A 298 -0.37 -1.44 12.40
C ARG A 298 -1.16 -0.79 13.53
N GLY A 299 -0.69 0.35 14.03
CA GLY A 299 -1.40 1.13 15.05
C GLY A 299 -2.76 1.61 14.54
N TYR A 300 -2.82 2.22 13.37
CA TYR A 300 -4.07 2.68 12.77
C TYR A 300 -5.05 1.54 12.47
N ASN A 301 -4.55 0.38 12.02
CA ASN A 301 -5.39 -0.80 11.83
C ASN A 301 -6.03 -1.29 13.14
N THR A 302 -5.29 -1.25 14.24
CA THR A 302 -5.82 -1.58 15.58
C THR A 302 -6.90 -0.59 16.00
N MET A 303 -6.68 0.71 15.77
CA MET A 303 -7.69 1.74 16.07
C MET A 303 -8.96 1.56 15.23
N ALA A 304 -8.83 1.28 13.92
CA ALA A 304 -9.96 0.99 13.04
C ALA A 304 -10.71 -0.29 13.45
N ALA A 305 -9.99 -1.34 13.86
CA ALA A 305 -10.57 -2.58 14.35
C ALA A 305 -11.43 -2.37 15.60
N ASN A 306 -10.99 -1.49 16.51
CA ASN A 306 -11.73 -1.18 17.74
C ASN A 306 -13.00 -0.36 17.49
N LEU A 307 -13.13 0.32 16.35
CA LEU A 307 -14.39 0.98 15.95
C LEU A 307 -15.39 0.02 15.31
N ALA A 308 -14.93 -1.10 14.75
CA ALA A 308 -15.79 -2.07 14.11
C ALA A 308 -16.61 -2.84 15.17
N GLY A 309 -17.94 -2.75 15.07
CA GLY A 309 -18.85 -3.40 16.02
C GLY A 309 -19.13 -2.61 17.31
N ASP A 310 -18.57 -1.41 17.46
CA ASP A 310 -18.80 -0.54 18.63
C ASP A 310 -19.75 0.62 18.30
N GLN A 311 -20.91 0.31 17.70
CA GLN A 311 -21.93 1.28 17.32
C GLN A 311 -23.22 1.04 18.08
N TRP A 312 -23.84 2.13 18.51
CA TRP A 312 -25.06 2.12 19.33
C TRP A 312 -26.30 2.46 18.50
N ASN A 313 -27.33 1.64 18.59
CA ASN A 313 -28.60 1.84 17.90
C ASN A 313 -28.39 2.21 16.41
N GLU A 314 -28.97 3.31 15.96
CA GLU A 314 -28.87 3.80 14.57
C GLU A 314 -27.54 4.53 14.29
N GLY A 315 -26.70 4.73 15.32
CA GLY A 315 -25.36 5.32 15.22
C GLY A 315 -25.13 6.48 16.19
N ASP A 316 -23.85 6.69 16.50
CA ASP A 316 -23.37 7.79 17.33
C ASP A 316 -22.13 8.46 16.71
N VAL A 317 -21.57 9.47 17.39
CA VAL A 317 -20.43 10.24 16.88
C VAL A 317 -19.09 9.92 17.59
N SER A 318 -19.06 8.94 18.50
CA SER A 318 -17.84 8.56 19.22
C SER A 318 -16.70 8.16 18.28
N CYS A 319 -17.03 7.52 17.16
CA CYS A 319 -16.11 7.15 16.10
C CYS A 319 -15.44 8.35 15.41
N SER A 320 -16.01 9.55 15.49
CA SER A 320 -15.62 10.72 14.69
C SER A 320 -14.17 11.15 14.97
N VAL A 321 -13.76 11.23 16.24
CA VAL A 321 -12.40 11.65 16.64
C VAL A 321 -11.35 10.69 16.09
N VAL A 322 -11.58 9.39 16.26
CA VAL A 322 -10.67 8.36 15.78
C VAL A 322 -10.54 8.38 14.26
N ARG A 323 -11.66 8.48 13.55
CA ARG A 323 -11.70 8.49 12.07
C ARG A 323 -10.98 9.69 11.45
N ARG A 324 -11.08 10.87 12.08
CA ARG A 324 -10.37 12.09 11.65
C ARG A 324 -8.84 11.94 11.66
N VAL A 325 -8.31 11.01 12.44
CA VAL A 325 -6.89 10.66 12.48
C VAL A 325 -6.62 9.43 11.60
N VAL A 326 -7.31 8.33 11.87
CA VAL A 326 -7.00 7.03 11.28
C VAL A 326 -7.13 7.01 9.75
N ILE A 327 -8.20 7.61 9.20
CA ILE A 327 -8.45 7.52 7.76
C ILE A 327 -7.40 8.32 6.97
N PRO A 328 -7.25 9.65 7.10
CA PRO A 328 -6.28 10.38 6.30
C PRO A 328 -4.84 9.92 6.56
N ASP A 329 -4.48 9.69 7.81
CA ASP A 329 -3.11 9.33 8.18
C ASP A 329 -2.71 7.95 7.65
N SER A 330 -3.63 6.97 7.57
CA SER A 330 -3.35 5.67 6.97
C SER A 330 -3.02 5.80 5.47
N PHE A 331 -3.75 6.65 4.74
CA PHE A 331 -3.47 6.93 3.34
C PHE A 331 -2.15 7.68 3.17
N TYR A 332 -1.87 8.70 3.98
CA TYR A 332 -0.60 9.44 3.95
C TYR A 332 0.60 8.53 4.19
N VAL A 333 0.50 7.63 5.19
CA VAL A 333 1.57 6.68 5.50
C VAL A 333 1.80 5.71 4.35
N LEU A 334 0.75 5.11 3.79
CA LEU A 334 0.93 4.14 2.70
C LEU A 334 1.43 4.80 1.42
N ASP A 335 0.90 5.96 1.05
CA ASP A 335 1.36 6.73 -0.11
C ASP A 335 2.86 7.04 0.02
N GLY A 336 3.30 7.56 1.17
CA GLY A 336 4.70 7.83 1.45
C GLY A 336 5.58 6.58 1.48
N LEU A 337 5.05 5.47 1.99
CA LEU A 337 5.73 4.17 2.00
C LEU A 337 5.97 3.66 0.58
N LEU A 338 4.94 3.62 -0.26
CA LEU A 338 5.06 3.18 -1.66
C LEU A 338 6.00 4.08 -2.44
N HIS A 339 5.91 5.40 -2.24
CA HIS A 339 6.78 6.36 -2.90
C HIS A 339 8.25 6.19 -2.48
N THR A 340 8.51 5.97 -1.18
CA THR A 340 9.85 5.65 -0.66
C THR A 340 10.36 4.32 -1.24
N PHE A 341 9.48 3.31 -1.37
CA PHE A 341 9.85 2.03 -1.96
C PHE A 341 10.16 2.15 -3.45
N MET A 342 9.39 2.91 -4.21
CA MET A 342 9.70 3.22 -5.62
C MET A 342 11.03 3.93 -5.76
N THR A 343 11.37 4.85 -4.86
CA THR A 343 12.70 5.51 -4.83
C THR A 343 13.82 4.47 -4.65
N ILE A 344 13.67 3.56 -3.67
CA ILE A 344 14.63 2.47 -3.48
C ILE A 344 14.74 1.62 -4.74
N LEU A 345 13.62 1.19 -5.31
CA LEU A 345 13.64 0.37 -6.53
C LEU A 345 14.37 1.09 -7.68
N ASN A 346 14.14 2.38 -7.85
CA ASN A 346 14.79 3.15 -8.91
C ASN A 346 16.31 3.25 -8.73
N GLU A 347 16.76 3.49 -7.51
CA GLU A 347 18.16 3.76 -7.18
C GLU A 347 18.97 2.52 -6.76
N PHE A 348 18.32 1.37 -6.57
CA PHE A 348 18.92 0.12 -6.08
C PHE A 348 20.13 -0.36 -6.90
N VAL A 349 21.20 -0.67 -6.20
CA VAL A 349 22.46 -1.21 -6.77
C VAL A 349 22.79 -2.56 -6.11
N ALA A 350 23.12 -3.55 -6.93
CA ALA A 350 23.72 -4.82 -6.50
C ALA A 350 25.23 -4.78 -6.73
N PHE A 351 26.00 -5.22 -5.74
CA PHE A 351 27.45 -5.40 -5.85
C PHE A 351 27.73 -6.83 -6.32
N GLU A 352 27.64 -7.04 -7.64
CA GLU A 352 27.65 -8.38 -8.26
C GLU A 352 28.86 -9.18 -7.89
N GLU A 353 30.07 -8.59 -7.90
CA GLU A 353 31.33 -9.26 -7.51
C GLU A 353 31.31 -9.75 -6.04
N ARG A 354 30.66 -8.97 -5.13
CA ARG A 354 30.50 -9.36 -3.72
C ARG A 354 29.52 -10.49 -3.56
N ILE A 355 28.42 -10.45 -4.32
CA ILE A 355 27.41 -11.52 -4.35
C ILE A 355 28.03 -12.82 -4.85
N GLU A 356 28.84 -12.75 -5.92
CA GLU A 356 29.54 -13.91 -6.48
C GLU A 356 30.58 -14.47 -5.51
N THR A 357 31.37 -13.62 -4.86
CA THR A 357 32.34 -14.00 -3.83
C THR A 357 31.67 -14.75 -2.69
N GLU A 358 30.59 -14.18 -2.10
CA GLU A 358 29.82 -14.84 -1.03
C GLU A 358 29.25 -16.18 -1.49
N LEU A 359 28.74 -16.25 -2.72
CA LEU A 359 28.20 -17.48 -3.29
C LEU A 359 29.25 -18.54 -3.41
N ASN A 360 30.41 -18.20 -3.98
CA ASN A 360 31.54 -19.16 -4.20
C ASN A 360 32.09 -19.68 -2.87
N GLU A 361 32.20 -18.83 -1.84
CA GLU A 361 32.60 -19.23 -0.50
C GLU A 361 31.63 -20.24 0.14
N ASN A 362 30.33 -20.09 -0.10
CA ASN A 362 29.30 -20.95 0.49
C ASN A 362 28.94 -22.17 -0.37
N LEU A 363 29.22 -22.15 -1.66
CA LEU A 363 28.75 -23.13 -2.64
C LEU A 363 29.07 -24.58 -2.26
N PRO A 364 30.27 -24.94 -1.71
CA PRO A 364 30.53 -26.29 -1.25
C PRO A 364 29.50 -26.82 -0.24
N PHE A 365 29.05 -25.98 0.69
CA PHE A 365 28.02 -26.36 1.67
C PHE A 365 26.60 -26.35 1.10
N LEU A 366 26.32 -25.43 0.18
CA LEU A 366 25.01 -25.39 -0.52
C LEU A 366 24.81 -26.61 -1.43
N ALA A 367 25.93 -27.25 -1.85
CA ALA A 367 25.93 -28.46 -2.67
C ALA A 367 25.67 -29.76 -1.89
N THR A 368 25.61 -29.75 -0.56
CA THR A 368 25.51 -30.94 0.30
C THR A 368 24.38 -31.89 -0.09
N THR A 369 23.21 -31.39 -0.43
CA THR A 369 22.07 -32.22 -0.89
C THR A 369 22.34 -32.86 -2.26
N LYS A 370 23.00 -32.16 -3.20
CA LYS A 370 23.39 -32.69 -4.50
C LYS A 370 24.46 -33.75 -4.34
N ILE A 371 25.46 -33.50 -3.50
CA ILE A 371 26.51 -34.48 -3.14
C ILE A 371 25.87 -35.75 -2.55
N LEU A 372 24.93 -35.61 -1.62
CA LEU A 372 24.18 -36.72 -1.05
C LEU A 372 23.52 -37.58 -2.16
N MET A 373 22.83 -36.93 -3.09
CA MET A 373 22.16 -37.63 -4.19
C MET A 373 23.15 -38.33 -5.13
N GLU A 374 24.28 -37.71 -5.41
CA GLU A 374 25.32 -38.37 -6.23
C GLU A 374 25.94 -39.59 -5.52
N CYS A 375 26.16 -39.52 -4.20
CA CYS A 375 26.61 -40.68 -3.42
C CYS A 375 25.59 -41.82 -3.50
N VAL A 376 24.29 -41.52 -3.41
CA VAL A 376 23.22 -42.52 -3.52
C VAL A 376 23.18 -43.15 -4.94
N LYS A 377 23.37 -42.36 -5.99
CA LYS A 377 23.43 -42.86 -7.37
C LYS A 377 24.56 -43.87 -7.61
N VAL A 378 25.70 -43.71 -6.94
CA VAL A 378 26.81 -44.65 -7.02
C VAL A 378 26.76 -45.78 -5.99
N GLY A 379 25.61 -45.97 -5.34
CA GLY A 379 25.30 -47.13 -4.48
C GLY A 379 25.57 -46.95 -3.01
N MET A 380 25.92 -45.74 -2.52
CA MET A 380 26.09 -45.47 -1.10
C MET A 380 24.72 -45.34 -0.42
N GLY A 381 24.56 -45.92 0.77
CA GLY A 381 23.33 -45.77 1.56
C GLY A 381 23.09 -44.30 1.95
N ARG A 382 21.86 -43.83 1.81
CA ARG A 382 21.48 -42.44 2.06
C ARG A 382 21.88 -41.93 3.44
N GLU A 383 21.63 -42.71 4.50
CA GLU A 383 21.93 -42.32 5.88
C GLU A 383 23.46 -42.29 6.13
N ALA A 384 24.19 -43.25 5.57
CA ALA A 384 25.64 -43.25 5.65
C ALA A 384 26.25 -42.01 4.96
N ALA A 385 25.76 -41.69 3.77
CA ALA A 385 26.17 -40.47 3.06
C ALA A 385 25.83 -39.20 3.86
N HIS A 386 24.62 -39.10 4.42
CA HIS A 386 24.19 -37.99 5.20
C HIS A 386 25.05 -37.75 6.46
N GLU A 387 25.32 -38.80 7.25
CA GLU A 387 26.16 -38.68 8.45
C GLU A 387 27.61 -38.29 8.12
N MET A 388 28.15 -38.79 7.03
CA MET A 388 29.48 -38.44 6.59
C MET A 388 29.59 -36.98 6.11
N ILE A 389 28.61 -36.53 5.31
CA ILE A 389 28.51 -35.15 4.85
C ILE A 389 28.32 -34.21 6.06
N LYS A 390 27.44 -34.56 6.98
CA LYS A 390 27.17 -33.79 8.22
C LYS A 390 28.45 -33.64 9.07
N LYS A 391 29.16 -34.73 9.33
CA LYS A 391 30.40 -34.72 10.08
C LYS A 391 31.40 -33.67 9.53
N HIS A 392 31.65 -33.70 8.21
CA HIS A 392 32.61 -32.81 7.61
C HIS A 392 32.09 -31.39 7.37
N SER A 393 30.80 -31.21 7.02
CA SER A 393 30.23 -29.87 6.82
C SER A 393 30.17 -29.04 8.10
N THR A 394 30.12 -29.66 9.28
CA THR A 394 30.11 -28.96 10.57
C THR A 394 31.50 -28.70 11.16
N THR A 395 32.55 -29.37 10.67
CA THR A 395 33.91 -29.28 11.23
C THR A 395 34.91 -28.64 10.28
N SER A 396 34.65 -28.62 8.98
CA SER A 396 35.56 -28.09 7.96
C SER A 396 35.28 -26.65 7.61
N LYS A 397 36.33 -25.93 7.15
CA LYS A 397 36.15 -24.64 6.44
C LYS A 397 35.66 -24.91 5.01
N PRO A 398 35.02 -23.93 4.35
CA PRO A 398 34.53 -24.11 2.97
C PRO A 398 35.58 -24.67 1.99
N GLY A 399 36.79 -24.14 2.00
CA GLY A 399 37.88 -24.60 1.11
C GLY A 399 38.43 -26.00 1.40
N ASP A 400 38.28 -26.51 2.62
CA ASP A 400 38.79 -27.80 3.06
C ASP A 400 37.73 -28.91 3.00
N PHE A 401 36.42 -28.53 2.89
CA PHE A 401 35.31 -29.46 3.02
C PHE A 401 35.37 -30.64 2.02
N PHE A 402 35.59 -30.35 0.74
CA PHE A 402 35.67 -31.41 -0.29
C PHE A 402 36.88 -32.31 -0.13
N ILE A 403 38.02 -31.76 0.29
CA ILE A 403 39.22 -32.52 0.58
C ILE A 403 38.97 -33.43 1.78
N ALA A 404 38.41 -32.91 2.86
CA ALA A 404 38.11 -33.67 4.07
C ALA A 404 37.11 -34.81 3.77
N LEU A 405 36.09 -34.53 2.97
CA LEU A 405 35.08 -35.51 2.59
C LEU A 405 35.65 -36.63 1.70
N ALA A 406 36.45 -36.28 0.68
CA ALA A 406 37.06 -37.25 -0.25
C ALA A 406 38.13 -38.10 0.43
N ASN A 407 38.73 -37.67 1.53
CA ASN A 407 39.69 -38.45 2.29
C ASN A 407 39.06 -39.54 3.19
N GLU A 408 37.73 -39.55 3.35
CA GLU A 408 37.05 -40.64 4.06
C GLU A 408 37.07 -41.93 3.22
N LYS A 409 37.59 -43.00 3.80
CA LYS A 409 37.86 -44.25 3.09
C LYS A 409 36.64 -44.88 2.39
N SER A 410 35.45 -44.64 2.89
CA SER A 410 34.17 -45.13 2.35
C SER A 410 33.39 -44.12 1.52
N PHE A 411 33.94 -42.92 1.32
CA PHE A 411 33.28 -41.90 0.52
C PHE A 411 33.52 -42.14 -0.99
N PRO A 412 32.46 -42.17 -1.83
CA PRO A 412 32.63 -42.71 -3.19
C PRO A 412 33.05 -41.67 -4.23
N LEU A 413 33.08 -40.36 -3.91
CA LEU A 413 33.41 -39.33 -4.87
C LEU A 413 34.77 -38.69 -4.59
N SER A 414 35.55 -38.48 -5.63
CA SER A 414 36.85 -37.78 -5.58
C SER A 414 36.65 -36.24 -5.49
N VAL A 415 37.71 -35.53 -5.08
CA VAL A 415 37.73 -34.04 -5.07
C VAL A 415 37.42 -33.47 -6.46
N LEU A 416 37.92 -34.09 -7.53
CA LEU A 416 37.65 -33.67 -8.91
C LEU A 416 36.17 -33.80 -9.26
N GLN A 417 35.50 -34.89 -8.86
CA GLN A 417 34.07 -35.06 -9.06
C GLN A 417 33.24 -34.05 -8.24
N LEU A 418 33.60 -33.81 -6.96
CA LEU A 418 32.97 -32.83 -6.11
C LEU A 418 33.09 -31.41 -6.70
N ASN A 419 34.27 -31.02 -7.15
CA ASN A 419 34.51 -29.74 -7.82
C ASN A 419 33.69 -29.61 -9.13
N SER A 420 33.60 -30.69 -9.92
CA SER A 420 32.80 -30.65 -11.15
C SER A 420 31.28 -30.45 -10.88
N LEU A 421 30.77 -30.93 -9.74
CA LEU A 421 29.37 -30.75 -9.36
C LEU A 421 29.01 -29.27 -9.15
N ILE A 422 29.95 -28.42 -8.71
CA ILE A 422 29.71 -27.02 -8.40
C ILE A 422 30.13 -26.06 -9.52
N GLN A 423 30.65 -26.52 -10.63
CA GLN A 423 31.08 -25.66 -11.75
C GLN A 423 29.93 -24.88 -12.39
N ASP A 424 28.77 -25.51 -12.52
CA ASP A 424 27.57 -24.85 -13.03
C ASP A 424 26.64 -24.45 -11.88
N THR A 425 26.81 -23.21 -11.43
CA THR A 425 26.00 -22.61 -10.36
C THR A 425 24.51 -22.56 -10.72
N SER A 426 24.18 -22.40 -12.00
CA SER A 426 22.78 -22.31 -12.46
C SER A 426 22.00 -23.58 -12.13
N SER A 427 22.66 -24.73 -12.15
CA SER A 427 22.06 -26.04 -11.84
C SER A 427 21.57 -26.19 -10.40
N PHE A 428 21.95 -25.24 -9.50
CA PHE A 428 21.54 -25.22 -8.10
C PHE A 428 20.33 -24.30 -7.84
N SER A 429 19.93 -23.46 -8.79
CA SER A 429 18.87 -22.49 -8.63
C SER A 429 17.46 -23.06 -8.81
N GLY A 430 17.35 -24.35 -9.19
CA GLY A 430 16.06 -24.99 -9.48
C GLY A 430 15.26 -24.18 -10.51
N LEU A 431 14.01 -23.87 -10.20
CA LEU A 431 13.10 -23.08 -11.05
C LEU A 431 13.12 -21.57 -10.74
N ALA A 432 14.18 -21.05 -10.12
CA ALA A 432 14.18 -19.64 -9.69
C ALA A 432 14.02 -18.67 -10.87
N VAL A 433 14.68 -18.93 -12.01
CA VAL A 433 14.60 -18.09 -13.21
C VAL A 433 13.22 -18.17 -13.86
N GLU A 434 12.67 -19.39 -14.03
CA GLU A 434 11.34 -19.62 -14.61
C GLU A 434 10.23 -18.99 -13.76
N GLN A 435 10.31 -19.13 -12.44
CA GLN A 435 9.37 -18.52 -11.50
C GLN A 435 9.45 -16.98 -11.58
N THR A 436 10.65 -16.45 -11.67
CA THR A 436 10.90 -15.01 -11.84
C THR A 436 10.23 -14.48 -13.12
N GLN A 437 10.40 -15.19 -14.22
CA GLN A 437 9.78 -14.86 -15.50
C GLN A 437 8.26 -14.99 -15.48
N ALA A 438 7.71 -15.99 -14.79
CA ALA A 438 6.28 -16.18 -14.63
C ALA A 438 5.64 -14.98 -13.90
N VAL A 439 6.23 -14.52 -12.79
CA VAL A 439 5.76 -13.35 -12.05
C VAL A 439 5.84 -12.09 -12.89
N LYS A 440 6.93 -11.88 -13.63
CA LYS A 440 7.04 -10.75 -14.57
C LYS A 440 5.90 -10.73 -15.57
N ASN A 441 5.52 -11.88 -16.14
CA ASN A 441 4.42 -11.99 -17.08
C ASN A 441 3.06 -11.65 -16.41
N LEU A 442 2.86 -12.01 -15.13
CA LEU A 442 1.67 -11.62 -14.37
C LEU A 442 1.62 -10.09 -14.18
N ILE A 443 2.73 -9.47 -13.81
CA ILE A 443 2.82 -8.01 -13.70
C ILE A 443 2.44 -7.35 -15.02
N GLN A 444 3.03 -7.78 -16.14
CA GLN A 444 2.77 -7.20 -17.46
C GLN A 444 1.29 -7.25 -17.84
N LYS A 445 0.56 -8.31 -17.48
CA LYS A 445 -0.88 -8.40 -17.72
C LYS A 445 -1.67 -7.34 -16.93
N VAL A 446 -1.26 -7.07 -15.70
CA VAL A 446 -1.95 -6.14 -14.80
C VAL A 446 -1.69 -4.68 -15.17
N ILE A 447 -0.45 -4.33 -15.57
CA ILE A 447 -0.05 -2.95 -15.88
C ILE A 447 -0.30 -2.56 -17.35
N LYS A 448 -0.63 -3.52 -18.23
CA LYS A 448 -0.81 -3.28 -19.67
C LYS A 448 -1.80 -2.16 -19.95
N GLY A 449 -1.35 -1.14 -20.70
CA GLY A 449 -2.16 0.02 -21.07
C GLY A 449 -2.41 1.02 -19.93
N LYS A 450 -1.90 0.76 -18.71
CA LYS A 450 -2.10 1.62 -17.54
C LYS A 450 -0.83 2.39 -17.17
N ILE A 451 0.32 1.73 -17.20
CA ILE A 451 1.62 2.30 -16.82
C ILE A 451 2.62 2.01 -17.93
N SER A 452 3.27 3.06 -18.43
CA SER A 452 4.35 2.98 -19.43
C SER A 452 5.65 3.62 -18.94
N LYS A 453 5.56 4.51 -17.96
CA LYS A 453 6.68 5.22 -17.34
C LYS A 453 6.33 5.57 -15.91
N VAL A 454 7.31 5.58 -15.03
CA VAL A 454 7.16 6.04 -13.65
C VAL A 454 8.05 7.26 -13.43
N GLU A 455 7.45 8.35 -12.98
CA GLU A 455 8.15 9.54 -12.50
C GLU A 455 8.10 9.54 -10.98
N ILE A 456 9.24 9.75 -10.34
CA ILE A 456 9.37 9.69 -8.89
C ILE A 456 9.71 11.09 -8.38
N ASP A 457 8.77 11.69 -7.66
CA ASP A 457 9.04 12.88 -6.87
C ASP A 457 9.72 12.46 -5.58
N TYR A 458 10.92 12.95 -5.35
CA TYR A 458 11.65 12.59 -4.13
C TYR A 458 11.04 13.28 -2.92
N LEU A 459 10.45 12.50 -2.03
CA LEU A 459 9.96 12.97 -0.73
C LEU A 459 11.14 13.24 0.22
N ARG A 460 10.97 14.20 1.13
CA ARG A 460 12.01 14.67 2.06
C ARG A 460 12.48 13.64 3.08
#